data_b512b8c73f31d3eaa85af4f587eb5380
#
_entry.id   b512b8c73f31d3eaa85af4f587eb5380
#
_cell.length_a   1.000
_cell.length_b   1.000
_cell.length_c   1.000
_cell.angle_alpha   90.00
_cell.angle_beta   90.00
_cell.angle_gamma   90.00
#
_symmetry.space_group_name_H-M   'P 1'
#
loop_
_entity.id
_entity.type
_entity.pdbx_description
1 polymer ?
#
loop_
_entity_poly.entity_id
_entity_poly.type
_entity_poly.pdbx_seq_one_letter_code
_entity_poly.pdbx_strand_id
1 'polypeptide(L)'
;MEQKNLTNNLLVSTQMANLGFEKAWKKIGGILYRTDVGDKYVHEAIKGKRAILGGEQSGHILSKINNFSGDGILTALQITKYCKKKKINLNDWLKSSFEPFPQKLTNIKLDFNINKLNPKNKILIDESIKNFQAIYSNNCRVFIRPSGTEPVIRVLVEAKNYKKVHSLSSEITNKLFLEINKIIN
;
A
#
# COMPACT_ATOMS: atom_id res chain seq x y z
N MET A 1 -12.51 -8.16 -15.22
CA MET A 1 -13.85 -7.74 -14.78
C MET A 1 -14.21 -6.52 -15.61
N GLU A 2 -15.32 -6.55 -16.31
CA GLU A 2 -15.79 -5.36 -17.00
C GLU A 2 -16.26 -4.36 -15.93
N GLN A 3 -15.93 -3.07 -16.07
CA GLN A 3 -16.28 -1.99 -15.14
C GLN A 3 -17.74 -1.96 -14.71
N LYS A 4 -18.63 -2.49 -15.55
CA LYS A 4 -20.09 -2.56 -15.28
C LYS A 4 -20.48 -3.36 -14.03
N ASN A 5 -19.58 -4.14 -13.46
CA ASN A 5 -19.88 -5.00 -12.31
C ASN A 5 -19.30 -4.52 -10.98
N LEU A 6 -18.52 -3.42 -10.97
CA LEU A 6 -17.99 -2.86 -9.74
C LEU A 6 -18.94 -1.79 -9.20
N THR A 7 -19.52 -2.03 -8.05
CA THR A 7 -20.37 -1.06 -7.36
C THR A 7 -19.54 0.22 -7.11
N ASN A 8 -19.95 1.33 -7.70
CA ASN A 8 -19.32 2.65 -7.58
C ASN A 8 -17.83 2.70 -8.05
N ASN A 9 -17.38 1.77 -8.89
CA ASN A 9 -15.98 1.65 -9.32
C ASN A 9 -14.98 1.64 -8.16
N LEU A 10 -15.38 1.14 -7.00
CA LEU A 10 -14.60 1.13 -5.78
C LEU A 10 -13.78 -0.17 -5.66
N LEU A 11 -12.47 -0.01 -5.49
CA LEU A 11 -11.55 -1.04 -5.06
C LEU A 11 -11.02 -0.72 -3.67
N VAL A 12 -10.83 -1.75 -2.85
CA VAL A 12 -10.21 -1.63 -1.54
C VAL A 12 -8.83 -2.26 -1.59
N SER A 13 -7.81 -1.56 -1.11
CA SER A 13 -6.47 -2.12 -0.94
C SER A 13 -5.77 -1.50 0.26
N THR A 14 -4.58 -1.99 0.57
CA THR A 14 -3.81 -1.45 1.69
C THR A 14 -2.97 -0.23 1.29
N GLN A 15 -2.37 0.42 2.29
CA GLN A 15 -1.38 1.48 2.08
C GLN A 15 -0.18 1.00 1.25
N MET A 16 0.03 -0.31 1.09
CA MET A 16 1.13 -0.85 0.29
C MET A 16 0.84 -0.93 -1.21
N ALA A 17 -0.41 -0.71 -1.66
CA ALA A 17 -0.75 -0.72 -3.08
C ALA A 17 0.04 0.34 -3.86
N ASN A 18 0.59 -0.06 -5.01
CA ASN A 18 1.46 0.80 -5.82
C ASN A 18 0.74 2.05 -6.32
N LEU A 19 1.42 3.19 -6.31
CA LEU A 19 0.87 4.48 -6.76
C LEU A 19 0.54 4.47 -8.27
N GLY A 20 1.30 3.72 -9.08
CA GLY A 20 1.01 3.54 -10.51
C GLY A 20 -0.34 2.86 -10.72
N PHE A 21 -0.64 1.82 -9.93
CA PHE A 21 -1.95 1.17 -9.94
C PHE A 21 -3.09 2.15 -9.59
N GLU A 22 -2.95 2.92 -8.52
CA GLU A 22 -3.96 3.91 -8.15
C GLU A 22 -4.21 4.94 -9.25
N LYS A 23 -3.14 5.45 -9.86
CA LYS A 23 -3.27 6.43 -10.96
C LYS A 23 -3.91 5.83 -12.20
N ALA A 24 -3.54 4.61 -12.57
CA ALA A 24 -4.18 3.91 -13.68
C ALA A 24 -5.66 3.65 -13.41
N TRP A 25 -6.01 3.25 -12.19
CA TRP A 25 -7.39 3.01 -11.80
C TRP A 25 -8.22 4.31 -11.82
N LYS A 26 -7.68 5.40 -11.28
CA LYS A 26 -8.32 6.73 -11.33
C LYS A 26 -8.53 7.24 -12.76
N LYS A 27 -7.56 6.98 -13.66
CA LYS A 27 -7.65 7.42 -15.06
C LYS A 27 -8.86 6.84 -15.79
N ILE A 28 -9.33 5.67 -15.39
CA ILE A 28 -10.51 5.01 -15.96
C ILE A 28 -11.79 5.20 -15.10
N GLY A 29 -11.79 6.19 -14.21
CA GLY A 29 -12.94 6.53 -13.37
C GLY A 29 -13.09 5.68 -12.11
N GLY A 30 -12.04 4.96 -11.72
CA GLY A 30 -12.03 4.13 -10.51
C GLY A 30 -11.66 4.91 -9.25
N ILE A 31 -12.10 4.41 -8.11
CA ILE A 31 -11.78 4.90 -6.77
C ILE A 31 -11.01 3.81 -6.04
N LEU A 32 -9.83 4.14 -5.50
CA LEU A 32 -9.07 3.26 -4.62
C LEU A 32 -9.22 3.74 -3.17
N TYR A 33 -9.78 2.90 -2.32
CA TYR A 33 -9.81 3.12 -0.88
C TYR A 33 -8.66 2.35 -0.23
N ARG A 34 -7.82 3.07 0.54
CA ARG A 34 -6.65 2.50 1.21
C ARG A 34 -6.96 2.25 2.69
N THR A 35 -6.64 1.04 3.14
CA THR A 35 -6.71 0.63 4.54
C THR A 35 -5.32 0.52 5.15
N ASP A 36 -5.27 0.26 6.44
CA ASP A 36 -4.06 -0.26 7.07
C ASP A 36 -3.64 -1.60 6.45
N VAL A 37 -2.39 -1.99 6.69
CA VAL A 37 -1.80 -3.22 6.14
C VAL A 37 -2.35 -4.44 6.90
N GLY A 38 -2.91 -5.37 6.17
CA GLY A 38 -3.49 -6.61 6.65
C GLY A 38 -4.85 -6.91 6.00
N ASP A 39 -5.06 -8.15 5.63
CA ASP A 39 -6.25 -8.65 4.93
C ASP A 39 -7.55 -8.39 5.72
N LYS A 40 -7.49 -8.45 7.06
CA LYS A 40 -8.64 -8.13 7.94
C LYS A 40 -9.17 -6.72 7.70
N TYR A 41 -8.29 -5.72 7.55
CA TYR A 41 -8.70 -4.34 7.32
C TYR A 41 -9.29 -4.15 5.92
N VAL A 42 -8.75 -4.88 4.92
CA VAL A 42 -9.32 -4.92 3.58
C VAL A 42 -10.72 -5.54 3.63
N HIS A 43 -10.89 -6.64 4.33
CA HIS A 43 -12.17 -7.32 4.49
C HIS A 43 -13.23 -6.45 5.18
N GLU A 44 -12.87 -5.81 6.30
CA GLU A 44 -13.75 -4.87 7.02
C GLU A 44 -14.17 -3.69 6.14
N ALA A 45 -13.21 -3.10 5.41
CA ALA A 45 -13.49 -1.97 4.53
C ALA A 45 -14.36 -2.38 3.32
N ILE A 46 -14.17 -3.56 2.74
CA ILE A 46 -15.03 -4.08 1.67
C ILE A 46 -16.48 -4.15 2.16
N LYS A 47 -16.71 -4.71 3.34
CA LYS A 47 -18.06 -4.80 3.93
C LYS A 47 -18.64 -3.44 4.23
N GLY A 48 -17.92 -2.58 4.97
CA GLY A 48 -18.38 -1.27 5.41
C GLY A 48 -18.67 -0.32 4.26
N LYS A 49 -17.91 -0.39 3.17
CA LYS A 49 -18.08 0.49 1.98
C LYS A 49 -18.88 -0.17 0.86
N ARG A 50 -19.39 -1.38 1.07
CA ARG A 50 -20.13 -2.16 0.07
C ARG A 50 -19.35 -2.36 -1.23
N ALA A 51 -18.02 -2.43 -1.15
CA ALA A 51 -17.19 -2.79 -2.29
C ALA A 51 -17.34 -4.31 -2.58
N ILE A 52 -17.01 -4.73 -3.79
CA ILE A 52 -17.11 -6.15 -4.19
C ILE A 52 -15.77 -6.79 -4.44
N LEU A 53 -14.69 -5.99 -4.44
CA LEU A 53 -13.34 -6.45 -4.72
C LEU A 53 -12.33 -5.64 -3.90
N GLY A 54 -11.36 -6.33 -3.38
CA GLY A 54 -10.19 -5.75 -2.75
C GLY A 54 -9.02 -6.71 -2.78
N GLY A 55 -7.87 -6.24 -2.32
CA GLY A 55 -6.68 -7.07 -2.25
C GLY A 55 -5.45 -6.33 -1.77
N GLU A 56 -4.38 -7.07 -1.62
CA GLU A 56 -3.09 -6.59 -1.16
C GLU A 56 -2.00 -6.86 -2.19
N GLN A 57 -0.95 -6.08 -2.13
CA GLN A 57 0.24 -6.31 -2.96
C GLN A 57 0.92 -7.65 -2.67
N SER A 58 0.70 -8.23 -1.50
CA SER A 58 1.16 -9.56 -1.10
C SER A 58 0.49 -10.72 -1.87
N GLY A 59 -0.57 -10.43 -2.64
CA GLY A 59 -1.27 -11.41 -3.48
C GLY A 59 -2.61 -11.89 -2.91
N HIS A 60 -3.03 -11.47 -1.73
CA HIS A 60 -4.38 -11.73 -1.22
C HIS A 60 -5.41 -10.98 -2.05
N ILE A 61 -6.36 -11.70 -2.64
CA ILE A 61 -7.48 -11.11 -3.38
C ILE A 61 -8.78 -11.53 -2.71
N LEU A 62 -9.57 -10.55 -2.32
CA LEU A 62 -10.85 -10.68 -1.64
C LEU A 62 -11.95 -10.24 -2.57
N SER A 63 -12.88 -11.12 -2.92
CA SER A 63 -14.00 -10.78 -3.80
C SER A 63 -15.33 -11.28 -3.25
N LYS A 64 -16.42 -10.62 -3.63
CA LYS A 64 -17.77 -11.06 -3.29
C LYS A 64 -18.06 -12.47 -3.81
N ILE A 65 -17.48 -12.86 -4.95
CA ILE A 65 -17.65 -14.20 -5.53
C ILE A 65 -17.07 -15.29 -4.60
N ASN A 66 -16.02 -14.95 -3.86
CA ASN A 66 -15.34 -15.85 -2.92
C ASN A 66 -15.85 -15.69 -1.47
N ASN A 67 -17.02 -15.11 -1.26
CA ASN A 67 -17.50 -14.73 0.08
C ASN A 67 -16.46 -13.90 0.86
N PHE A 68 -15.67 -13.10 0.12
CA PHE A 68 -14.55 -12.30 0.65
C PHE A 68 -13.46 -13.12 1.36
N SER A 69 -13.36 -14.43 1.12
CA SER A 69 -12.21 -15.23 1.55
C SER A 69 -11.01 -15.00 0.62
N GLY A 70 -9.80 -15.10 1.17
CA GLY A 70 -8.54 -15.05 0.42
C GLY A 70 -8.24 -16.37 -0.29
N ASP A 71 -9.18 -16.93 -1.06
CA ASP A 71 -9.03 -18.19 -1.78
C ASP A 71 -8.14 -18.03 -3.02
N GLY A 72 -6.88 -18.42 -2.90
CA GLY A 72 -5.88 -18.35 -3.96
C GLY A 72 -6.17 -19.29 -5.14
N ILE A 73 -6.74 -20.48 -4.88
CA ILE A 73 -7.05 -21.46 -5.93
C ILE A 73 -8.21 -20.93 -6.78
N LEU A 74 -9.27 -20.48 -6.15
CA LEU A 74 -10.42 -19.90 -6.87
C LEU A 74 -10.01 -18.63 -7.62
N THR A 75 -9.15 -17.81 -7.05
CA THR A 75 -8.57 -16.63 -7.74
C THR A 75 -7.80 -17.03 -8.99
N ALA A 76 -6.95 -18.04 -8.91
CA ALA A 76 -6.18 -18.55 -10.06
C ALA A 76 -7.11 -19.08 -11.16
N LEU A 77 -8.14 -19.82 -10.81
CA LEU A 77 -9.15 -20.32 -11.75
C LEU A 77 -9.92 -19.17 -12.45
N GLN A 78 -10.28 -18.13 -11.71
CA GLN A 78 -10.96 -16.95 -12.25
C GLN A 78 -10.06 -16.18 -13.23
N ILE A 79 -8.78 -16.00 -12.90
CA ILE A 79 -7.78 -15.37 -13.75
C ILE A 79 -7.61 -16.18 -15.04
N THR A 80 -7.45 -17.50 -14.92
CA THR A 80 -7.30 -18.39 -16.06
C THR A 80 -8.53 -18.36 -16.99
N LYS A 81 -9.73 -18.41 -16.40
CA LYS A 81 -10.99 -18.29 -17.15
C LYS A 81 -11.09 -16.96 -17.90
N TYR A 82 -10.66 -15.86 -17.27
CA TYR A 82 -10.64 -14.54 -17.89
C TYR A 82 -9.66 -14.50 -19.09
N CYS A 83 -8.43 -14.97 -18.88
CA CYS A 83 -7.41 -15.02 -19.94
C CYS A 83 -7.89 -15.85 -21.14
N LYS A 84 -8.49 -17.01 -20.89
CA LYS A 84 -9.08 -17.87 -21.93
C LYS A 84 -10.20 -17.16 -22.69
N LYS A 85 -11.12 -16.51 -21.97
CA LYS A 85 -12.24 -15.75 -22.58
C LYS A 85 -11.75 -14.59 -23.44
N LYS A 86 -10.72 -13.88 -23.01
CA LYS A 86 -10.17 -12.72 -23.74
C LYS A 86 -9.10 -13.11 -24.76
N LYS A 87 -8.70 -14.39 -24.83
CA LYS A 87 -7.61 -14.90 -25.69
C LYS A 87 -6.29 -14.15 -25.47
N ILE A 88 -5.97 -13.85 -24.21
CA ILE A 88 -4.73 -13.19 -23.79
C ILE A 88 -3.98 -14.10 -22.82
N ASN A 89 -2.64 -13.99 -22.76
CA ASN A 89 -1.84 -14.61 -21.72
C ASN A 89 -1.62 -13.66 -20.53
N LEU A 90 -1.14 -14.19 -19.41
CA LEU A 90 -0.92 -13.41 -18.20
C LEU A 90 0.12 -12.31 -18.37
N ASN A 91 1.16 -12.54 -19.15
CA ASN A 91 2.22 -11.56 -19.37
C ASN A 91 1.71 -10.35 -20.16
N ASP A 92 0.92 -10.58 -21.20
CA ASP A 92 0.31 -9.51 -21.99
C ASP A 92 -0.72 -8.74 -21.16
N TRP A 93 -1.50 -9.45 -20.33
CA TRP A 93 -2.42 -8.79 -19.41
C TRP A 93 -1.68 -7.91 -18.40
N LEU A 94 -0.61 -8.43 -17.80
CA LEU A 94 0.23 -7.66 -16.86
C LEU A 94 0.78 -6.38 -17.52
N LYS A 95 1.38 -6.52 -18.73
CA LYS A 95 1.93 -5.38 -19.48
C LYS A 95 0.89 -4.32 -19.85
N SER A 96 -0.35 -4.75 -20.11
CA SER A 96 -1.46 -3.84 -20.46
C SER A 96 -2.22 -3.27 -19.26
N SER A 97 -1.95 -3.74 -18.03
CA SER A 97 -2.72 -3.35 -16.85
C SER A 97 -2.36 -1.95 -16.34
N PHE A 98 -1.14 -1.74 -15.92
CA PHE A 98 -0.62 -0.45 -15.47
C PHE A 98 0.91 -0.49 -15.42
N GLU A 99 1.54 0.68 -15.44
CA GLU A 99 2.98 0.84 -15.25
C GLU A 99 3.26 1.03 -13.74
N PRO A 100 3.94 0.06 -13.09
CA PRO A 100 4.29 0.20 -11.68
C PRO A 100 5.27 1.36 -11.48
N PHE A 101 5.00 2.20 -10.50
CA PHE A 101 5.98 3.20 -10.09
C PHE A 101 7.13 2.53 -9.34
N PRO A 102 8.38 2.95 -9.61
CA PRO A 102 9.51 2.59 -8.77
C PRO A 102 9.20 2.87 -7.30
N GLN A 103 9.51 1.90 -6.45
CA GLN A 103 9.30 2.00 -5.00
C GLN A 103 10.51 1.47 -4.24
N LYS A 104 10.76 2.02 -3.05
CA LYS A 104 11.77 1.53 -2.12
C LYS A 104 11.18 1.49 -0.72
N LEU A 105 11.23 0.32 -0.11
CA LEU A 105 10.91 0.11 1.29
C LEU A 105 12.23 0.02 2.06
N THR A 106 12.40 0.90 3.05
CA THR A 106 13.58 0.93 3.91
C THR A 106 13.15 0.79 5.35
N ASN A 107 13.89 0.00 6.12
CA ASN A 107 13.67 -0.18 7.55
C ASN A 107 14.71 0.64 8.34
N ILE A 108 14.24 1.54 9.17
CA ILE A 108 15.06 2.22 10.18
C ILE A 108 15.05 1.33 11.41
N LYS A 109 16.18 0.73 11.75
CA LYS A 109 16.34 -0.05 12.97
C LYS A 109 16.47 0.90 14.17
N LEU A 110 15.80 0.55 15.26
CA LEU A 110 15.83 1.27 16.52
C LEU A 110 16.35 0.36 17.63
N ASP A 111 17.04 0.93 18.60
CA ASP A 111 17.54 0.19 19.77
C ASP A 111 16.45 0.02 20.85
N PHE A 112 15.23 0.49 20.56
CA PHE A 112 14.08 0.44 21.45
C PHE A 112 12.80 0.09 20.69
N ASN A 113 11.80 -0.39 21.43
CA ASN A 113 10.48 -0.67 20.85
C ASN A 113 9.55 0.54 21.08
N ILE A 114 9.08 1.16 19.99
CA ILE A 114 8.17 2.32 20.03
C ILE A 114 6.91 2.03 20.84
N ASN A 115 6.40 0.80 20.80
CA ASN A 115 5.19 0.42 21.54
C ASN A 115 5.39 0.39 23.06
N LYS A 116 6.64 0.34 23.53
CA LYS A 116 7.02 0.35 24.94
C LYS A 116 7.40 1.73 25.45
N LEU A 117 7.41 2.76 24.59
CA LEU A 117 7.70 4.14 25.00
C LEU A 117 6.58 4.72 25.84
N ASN A 118 6.94 5.74 26.64
CA ASN A 118 5.95 6.54 27.35
C ASN A 118 5.02 7.27 26.35
N PRO A 119 3.78 7.60 26.74
CA PRO A 119 2.80 8.20 25.82
C PRO A 119 3.27 9.50 25.19
N LYS A 120 4.03 10.34 25.90
CA LYS A 120 4.55 11.62 25.40
C LYS A 120 5.49 11.41 24.20
N ASN A 121 6.50 10.56 24.36
CA ASN A 121 7.46 10.29 23.29
C ASN A 121 6.79 9.60 22.08
N LYS A 122 5.81 8.73 22.32
CA LYS A 122 5.05 8.10 21.26
C LYS A 122 4.27 9.13 20.44
N ILE A 123 3.59 10.09 21.07
CA ILE A 123 2.88 11.18 20.39
C ILE A 123 3.87 12.01 19.54
N LEU A 124 5.02 12.40 20.09
CA LEU A 124 6.01 13.18 19.38
C LEU A 124 6.56 12.45 18.13
N ILE A 125 6.79 11.13 18.24
CA ILE A 125 7.22 10.31 17.10
C ILE A 125 6.11 10.25 16.05
N ASP A 126 4.86 10.04 16.44
CA ASP A 126 3.73 9.99 15.51
C ASP A 126 3.51 11.33 14.78
N GLU A 127 3.69 12.45 15.48
CA GLU A 127 3.65 13.80 14.89
C GLU A 127 4.83 14.02 13.92
N SER A 128 6.02 13.62 14.30
CA SER A 128 7.21 13.68 13.43
C SER A 128 6.98 12.87 12.15
N ILE A 129 6.47 11.64 12.24
CA ILE A 129 6.13 10.81 11.08
C ILE A 129 5.11 11.52 10.17
N LYS A 130 4.04 12.10 10.72
CA LYS A 130 3.04 12.85 9.93
C LYS A 130 3.65 14.04 9.21
N ASN A 131 4.50 14.80 9.90
CA ASN A 131 5.19 15.94 9.31
C ASN A 131 6.11 15.53 8.16
N PHE A 132 6.92 14.47 8.33
CA PHE A 132 7.75 13.96 7.26
C PHE A 132 6.92 13.50 6.05
N GLN A 133 5.83 12.78 6.27
CA GLN A 133 4.94 12.38 5.17
C GLN A 133 4.37 13.59 4.43
N ALA A 134 3.95 14.65 5.13
CA ALA A 134 3.40 15.86 4.53
C ALA A 134 4.47 16.61 3.70
N ILE A 135 5.67 16.83 4.25
CA ILE A 135 6.76 17.57 3.59
C ILE A 135 7.19 16.88 2.30
N TYR A 136 7.33 15.56 2.31
CA TYR A 136 7.87 14.80 1.18
C TYR A 136 6.83 14.30 0.17
N SER A 137 5.53 14.58 0.38
CA SER A 137 4.46 14.08 -0.50
C SER A 137 4.32 14.83 -1.85
N ASN A 138 5.07 15.90 -2.08
CA ASN A 138 5.06 16.63 -3.36
C ASN A 138 5.72 15.80 -4.47
N ASN A 139 4.92 15.39 -5.48
CA ASN A 139 5.36 14.60 -6.64
C ASN A 139 5.88 13.17 -6.35
N CYS A 140 5.67 12.66 -5.14
CA CYS A 140 5.95 11.28 -4.77
C CYS A 140 4.91 10.82 -3.73
N ARG A 141 4.96 9.56 -3.35
CA ARG A 141 4.21 9.05 -2.21
C ARG A 141 5.20 8.57 -1.16
N VAL A 142 5.02 9.07 0.04
CA VAL A 142 5.77 8.64 1.22
C VAL A 142 4.79 8.05 2.21
N PHE A 143 5.07 6.83 2.67
CA PHE A 143 4.30 6.17 3.71
C PHE A 143 5.25 5.64 4.77
N ILE A 144 5.10 6.15 5.99
CA ILE A 144 5.96 5.83 7.13
C ILE A 144 5.10 5.23 8.23
N ARG A 145 5.56 4.12 8.80
CA ARG A 145 4.88 3.50 9.93
C ARG A 145 5.83 2.74 10.83
N PRO A 146 5.60 2.75 12.14
CA PRO A 146 6.23 1.79 13.04
C PRO A 146 5.82 0.34 12.70
N SER A 147 6.69 -0.62 12.97
CA SER A 147 6.35 -2.03 12.96
C SER A 147 5.61 -2.40 14.25
N GLY A 148 4.56 -3.22 14.14
CA GLY A 148 3.82 -3.70 15.31
C GLY A 148 4.61 -4.72 16.15
N THR A 149 5.55 -5.43 15.54
CA THR A 149 6.24 -6.58 16.15
C THR A 149 7.75 -6.39 16.33
N GLU A 150 8.36 -5.57 15.48
CA GLU A 150 9.81 -5.37 15.44
C GLU A 150 10.18 -3.93 15.83
N PRO A 151 11.37 -3.69 16.40
CA PRO A 151 11.87 -2.35 16.71
C PRO A 151 12.37 -1.64 15.44
N VAL A 152 11.48 -1.43 14.47
CA VAL A 152 11.79 -0.77 13.20
C VAL A 152 10.69 0.20 12.79
N ILE A 153 11.09 1.26 12.10
CA ILE A 153 10.17 2.13 11.33
C ILE A 153 10.34 1.80 9.86
N ARG A 154 9.24 1.53 9.19
CA ARG A 154 9.20 1.23 7.77
C ARG A 154 8.87 2.48 6.98
N VAL A 155 9.74 2.81 6.03
CA VAL A 155 9.62 3.98 5.14
C VAL A 155 9.46 3.49 3.72
N LEU A 156 8.29 3.66 3.14
CA LEU A 156 8.01 3.40 1.73
C LEU A 156 8.04 4.73 0.96
N VAL A 157 8.83 4.77 -0.10
CA VAL A 157 8.89 5.89 -1.03
C VAL A 157 8.56 5.40 -2.44
N GLU A 158 7.64 6.08 -3.12
CA GLU A 158 7.22 5.78 -4.49
C GLU A 158 7.23 7.05 -5.34
N ALA A 159 7.82 7.02 -6.53
CA ALA A 159 7.80 8.10 -7.50
C ALA A 159 7.98 7.57 -8.92
N LYS A 160 7.69 8.39 -9.94
CA LYS A 160 7.92 8.01 -11.34
C LYS A 160 9.39 7.75 -11.69
N ASN A 161 10.32 8.38 -10.99
CA ASN A 161 11.74 8.32 -11.29
C ASN A 161 12.49 7.49 -10.25
N TYR A 162 13.17 6.45 -10.71
CA TYR A 162 13.95 5.54 -9.87
C TYR A 162 15.03 6.25 -9.04
N LYS A 163 15.82 7.16 -9.68
CA LYS A 163 16.86 7.93 -8.98
C LYS A 163 16.26 8.77 -7.85
N LYS A 164 15.10 9.39 -8.11
CA LYS A 164 14.37 10.18 -7.11
C LYS A 164 13.92 9.33 -5.92
N VAL A 165 13.43 8.11 -6.16
CA VAL A 165 13.03 7.18 -5.08
C VAL A 165 14.20 6.86 -4.17
N HIS A 166 15.38 6.57 -4.75
CA HIS A 166 16.57 6.23 -3.98
C HIS A 166 17.11 7.40 -3.15
N SER A 167 17.23 8.59 -3.75
CA SER A 167 17.72 9.79 -3.04
C SER A 167 16.78 10.20 -1.91
N LEU A 168 15.46 10.26 -2.17
CA LEU A 168 14.46 10.59 -1.16
C LEU A 168 14.39 9.55 -0.04
N SER A 169 14.44 8.26 -0.37
CA SER A 169 14.45 7.21 0.65
C SER A 169 15.63 7.36 1.60
N SER A 170 16.83 7.63 1.09
CA SER A 170 18.03 7.83 1.92
C SER A 170 17.94 9.11 2.74
N GLU A 171 17.47 10.20 2.15
CA GLU A 171 17.30 11.47 2.83
C GLU A 171 16.29 11.36 3.98
N ILE A 172 15.10 10.82 3.70
CA ILE A 172 14.02 10.67 4.69
C ILE A 172 14.47 9.76 5.84
N THR A 173 15.08 8.61 5.53
CA THR A 173 15.52 7.68 6.58
C THR A 173 16.56 8.30 7.50
N ASN A 174 17.55 9.01 6.97
CA ASN A 174 18.59 9.65 7.76
C ASN A 174 18.02 10.77 8.64
N LYS A 175 17.21 11.65 8.07
CA LYS A 175 16.60 12.77 8.81
C LYS A 175 15.63 12.28 9.88
N LEU A 176 14.77 11.31 9.55
CA LEU A 176 13.82 10.76 10.52
C LEU A 176 14.51 10.03 11.65
N PHE A 177 15.58 9.28 11.38
CA PHE A 177 16.38 8.62 12.41
C PHE A 177 16.98 9.64 13.40
N LEU A 178 17.56 10.72 12.89
CA LEU A 178 18.13 11.79 13.73
C LEU A 178 17.05 12.47 14.58
N GLU A 179 15.88 12.72 14.00
CA GLU A 179 14.78 13.37 14.73
C GLU A 179 14.23 12.47 15.85
N ILE A 180 14.06 11.18 15.59
CA ILE A 180 13.58 10.22 16.59
C ILE A 180 14.58 10.11 17.73
N ASN A 181 15.89 10.07 17.45
CA ASN A 181 16.90 10.03 18.51
C ASN A 181 16.89 11.28 19.39
N LYS A 182 16.58 12.47 18.85
CA LYS A 182 16.40 13.68 19.66
C LYS A 182 15.17 13.63 20.57
N ILE A 183 14.10 12.93 20.16
CA ILE A 183 12.89 12.79 20.96
C ILE A 183 13.12 11.85 22.14
N ILE A 184 14.02 10.87 21.97
CA ILE A 184 14.26 9.82 22.98
C ILE A 184 15.34 10.23 23.98
N ASN A 185 16.36 10.98 23.56
CA ASN A 185 17.42 11.51 24.43
C ASN A 185 17.00 12.82 25.06
#